data_ce5e9dbb77580cdb8ac2ce758b7c6d46
#
_entry.id   ce5e9dbb77580cdb8ac2ce758b7c6d46
#
_cell.length_a   1.000
_cell.length_b   1.000
_cell.length_c   1.000
_cell.angle_alpha   90.00
_cell.angle_beta   90.00
_cell.angle_gamma   90.00
#
_symmetry.space_group_name_H-M   'P 1'
#
loop_
_entity.id
_entity.type
_entity.pdbx_description
1 polymer ?
#
loop_
_entity_poly.entity_id
_entity_poly.type
_entity_poly.pdbx_seq_one_letter_code
_entity_poly.pdbx_strand_id
1 'polypeptide(L)'
;MKLTNLLQAVPADTLSHDIKAELAAVAEKISTTPTSELFSELVDKAVTFSLKVLAALAIYFIGAWLIKKIKNMLKRLFDKRDYEPAIESFIQSIVGIALWIILIIAVIGTLGIETTSFAALLAGGGMAIGLALNGTVQNFAGGIMILIFRPFKSGDFIETQGFAGTVTEVTITSTKLITTDNRVIVIPNGALSNGTINNYSHMPTRRLDLTVDVEYGTSAEKTCELLHTLIKQDERILTTANGGNADPFVALSTLKDSSIQFVIRVWVKAEDYWGVNFDHLAKIYDELPKNGIQFPYPKLDVNIIK
;
A
#
# COMPACT_ATOMS: atom_id res chain seq x y z
N MET A 1 27.46 8.20 -69.43
CA MET A 1 26.39 7.17 -69.33
C MET A 1 25.27 7.83 -68.54
N LYS A 2 24.14 8.17 -69.19
CA LYS A 2 23.10 9.00 -68.53
C LYS A 2 22.33 8.16 -67.48
N LEU A 3 22.07 8.72 -66.30
CA LEU A 3 21.37 8.14 -65.15
C LEU A 3 20.00 7.56 -65.57
N THR A 4 19.41 8.07 -66.68
CA THR A 4 18.18 7.57 -67.32
C THR A 4 18.26 6.09 -67.75
N ASN A 5 19.45 5.58 -68.08
CA ASN A 5 19.61 4.19 -68.51
C ASN A 5 19.71 3.22 -67.29
N LEU A 6 20.08 3.70 -66.09
CA LEU A 6 20.11 2.91 -64.87
C LEU A 6 18.70 2.74 -64.27
N LEU A 7 17.83 3.73 -64.43
CA LEU A 7 16.43 3.65 -63.97
C LEU A 7 15.56 2.72 -64.85
N GLN A 8 15.95 2.42 -66.10
CA GLN A 8 15.26 1.45 -66.94
C GLN A 8 15.60 -0.02 -66.65
N ALA A 9 16.61 -0.29 -65.83
CA ALA A 9 17.06 -1.64 -65.48
C ALA A 9 16.31 -2.28 -64.30
N VAL A 10 15.47 -1.49 -63.61
CA VAL A 10 14.68 -2.03 -62.47
C VAL A 10 13.26 -2.34 -62.93
N PRO A 11 12.75 -3.55 -62.72
CA PRO A 11 11.39 -3.94 -63.15
C PRO A 11 10.35 -2.98 -62.53
N ALA A 12 9.53 -2.38 -63.39
CA ALA A 12 8.58 -1.32 -63.04
C ALA A 12 7.50 -1.75 -62.00
N ASP A 13 7.29 -3.05 -61.79
CA ASP A 13 6.23 -3.60 -60.94
C ASP A 13 6.59 -3.75 -59.46
N THR A 14 7.87 -3.51 -59.08
CA THR A 14 8.34 -3.71 -57.70
C THR A 14 8.49 -2.45 -56.88
N LEU A 15 8.34 -1.25 -57.47
CA LEU A 15 8.48 0.04 -56.81
C LEU A 15 7.10 0.65 -56.48
N SER A 16 6.86 0.98 -55.23
CA SER A 16 5.65 1.70 -54.84
C SER A 16 5.58 3.06 -55.55
N HIS A 17 4.36 3.58 -55.79
CA HIS A 17 4.11 4.83 -56.48
C HIS A 17 4.91 6.02 -55.90
N ASP A 18 5.12 6.01 -54.59
CA ASP A 18 5.85 7.02 -53.85
C ASP A 18 7.35 7.00 -54.17
N ILE A 19 7.97 5.82 -54.28
CA ILE A 19 9.40 5.72 -54.65
C ILE A 19 9.65 6.17 -56.08
N LYS A 20 8.71 5.89 -57.01
CA LYS A 20 8.79 6.39 -58.37
C LYS A 20 8.71 7.92 -58.45
N ALA A 21 7.83 8.54 -57.68
CA ALA A 21 7.69 9.98 -57.59
C ALA A 21 8.95 10.64 -57.02
N GLU A 22 9.53 10.08 -55.95
CA GLU A 22 10.77 10.55 -55.33
C GLU A 22 11.97 10.41 -56.34
N LEU A 23 12.11 9.29 -57.01
CA LEU A 23 13.18 9.10 -58.00
C LEU A 23 13.04 10.05 -59.19
N ALA A 24 11.81 10.32 -59.64
CA ALA A 24 11.56 11.31 -60.72
C ALA A 24 11.92 12.73 -60.29
N ALA A 25 11.53 13.14 -59.06
CA ALA A 25 11.88 14.42 -58.50
C ALA A 25 13.42 14.62 -58.32
N VAL A 26 14.11 13.56 -57.87
CA VAL A 26 15.58 13.58 -57.75
C VAL A 26 16.24 13.67 -59.14
N ALA A 27 15.74 12.94 -60.13
CA ALA A 27 16.25 12.98 -61.50
C ALA A 27 16.04 14.37 -62.17
N GLU A 28 14.89 15.01 -61.94
CA GLU A 28 14.58 16.35 -62.37
C GLU A 28 15.48 17.41 -61.69
N LYS A 29 15.68 17.28 -60.39
CA LYS A 29 16.58 18.15 -59.63
C LYS A 29 18.02 18.06 -60.11
N ILE A 30 18.52 16.85 -60.45
CA ILE A 30 19.87 16.66 -60.99
C ILE A 30 20.01 17.25 -62.43
N SER A 31 18.94 17.24 -63.20
CA SER A 31 18.98 17.75 -64.57
C SER A 31 18.83 19.29 -64.68
N THR A 32 18.20 19.92 -63.70
CA THR A 32 17.89 21.38 -63.73
C THR A 32 18.86 22.20 -62.88
N THR A 33 19.57 21.62 -61.89
CA THR A 33 20.48 22.35 -61.01
C THR A 33 21.92 22.35 -61.55
N PRO A 34 22.63 23.51 -61.53
CA PRO A 34 24.04 23.56 -61.91
C PRO A 34 24.89 22.60 -61.06
N THR A 35 25.87 21.95 -61.66
CA THR A 35 26.76 20.97 -61.00
C THR A 35 27.48 21.52 -59.78
N SER A 36 27.77 22.81 -59.74
CA SER A 36 28.41 23.52 -58.60
C SER A 36 27.45 23.60 -57.39
N GLU A 37 26.17 23.83 -57.62
CA GLU A 37 25.16 23.92 -56.53
C GLU A 37 24.83 22.55 -56.01
N LEU A 38 24.73 21.51 -56.84
CA LEU A 38 24.57 20.14 -56.40
C LEU A 38 25.74 19.66 -55.56
N PHE A 39 26.97 20.03 -55.91
CA PHE A 39 28.16 19.67 -55.16
C PHE A 39 28.16 20.37 -53.77
N SER A 40 27.81 21.65 -53.71
CA SER A 40 27.71 22.39 -52.44
C SER A 40 26.62 21.83 -51.55
N GLU A 41 25.43 21.47 -52.09
CA GLU A 41 24.35 20.85 -51.33
C GLU A 41 24.75 19.46 -50.77
N LEU A 42 25.50 18.65 -51.54
CA LEU A 42 26.04 17.37 -51.08
C LEU A 42 27.08 17.53 -49.99
N VAL A 43 27.96 18.53 -50.11
CA VAL A 43 28.96 18.84 -49.10
C VAL A 43 28.28 19.28 -47.79
N ASP A 44 27.31 20.19 -47.86
CA ASP A 44 26.58 20.66 -46.70
C ASP A 44 25.80 19.53 -45.97
N LYS A 45 25.17 18.66 -46.76
CA LYS A 45 24.49 17.46 -46.20
C LYS A 45 25.51 16.50 -45.56
N ALA A 46 26.66 16.27 -46.21
CA ALA A 46 27.72 15.42 -45.67
C ALA A 46 28.31 15.98 -44.37
N VAL A 47 28.54 17.30 -44.32
CA VAL A 47 29.03 18.00 -43.10
C VAL A 47 27.99 17.91 -42.01
N THR A 48 26.73 18.18 -42.27
CA THR A 48 25.64 18.11 -41.31
C THR A 48 25.47 16.69 -40.77
N PHE A 49 25.53 15.69 -41.65
CA PHE A 49 25.45 14.27 -41.23
C PHE A 49 26.65 13.87 -40.36
N SER A 50 27.86 14.29 -40.77
CA SER A 50 29.09 14.06 -39.99
C SER A 50 29.03 14.68 -38.58
N LEU A 51 28.49 15.90 -38.48
CA LEU A 51 28.25 16.54 -37.18
C LEU A 51 27.25 15.77 -36.31
N LYS A 52 26.15 15.27 -36.90
CA LYS A 52 25.18 14.43 -36.20
C LYS A 52 25.80 13.12 -35.69
N VAL A 53 26.66 12.47 -36.53
CA VAL A 53 27.38 11.28 -36.14
C VAL A 53 28.35 11.53 -35.00
N LEU A 54 29.11 12.62 -35.05
CA LEU A 54 30.01 13.04 -33.97
C LEU A 54 29.24 13.31 -32.68
N ALA A 55 28.10 14.02 -32.76
CA ALA A 55 27.24 14.28 -31.63
C ALA A 55 26.67 12.97 -31.03
N ALA A 56 26.20 12.03 -31.88
CA ALA A 56 25.70 10.73 -31.48
C ALA A 56 26.76 9.89 -30.78
N LEU A 57 28.01 9.90 -31.29
CA LEU A 57 29.13 9.23 -30.65
C LEU A 57 29.48 9.88 -29.30
N ALA A 58 29.48 11.21 -29.19
CA ALA A 58 29.69 11.91 -27.94
C ALA A 58 28.62 11.52 -26.90
N ILE A 59 27.34 11.52 -27.29
CA ILE A 59 26.23 11.11 -26.43
C ILE A 59 26.37 9.65 -26.00
N TYR A 60 26.78 8.76 -26.93
CA TYR A 60 27.00 7.34 -26.62
C TYR A 60 28.11 7.15 -25.58
N PHE A 61 29.28 7.74 -25.76
CA PHE A 61 30.41 7.58 -24.84
C PHE A 61 30.16 8.22 -23.47
N ILE A 62 29.56 9.42 -23.45
CA ILE A 62 29.18 10.09 -22.21
C ILE A 62 28.09 9.28 -21.48
N GLY A 63 27.07 8.83 -22.19
CA GLY A 63 25.98 8.02 -21.66
C GLY A 63 26.46 6.66 -21.12
N ALA A 64 27.31 5.96 -21.88
CA ALA A 64 27.88 4.69 -21.43
C ALA A 64 28.76 4.86 -20.18
N TRP A 65 29.54 5.94 -20.11
CA TRP A 65 30.31 6.28 -18.91
C TRP A 65 29.39 6.58 -17.73
N LEU A 66 28.31 7.34 -17.94
CA LEU A 66 27.32 7.66 -16.90
C LEU A 66 26.59 6.39 -16.39
N ILE A 67 26.18 5.52 -17.32
CA ILE A 67 25.57 4.22 -16.97
C ILE A 67 26.53 3.39 -16.09
N LYS A 68 27.80 3.29 -16.48
CA LYS A 68 28.83 2.58 -15.69
C LYS A 68 28.99 3.21 -14.30
N LYS A 69 28.98 4.55 -14.20
CA LYS A 69 29.08 5.27 -12.93
C LYS A 69 27.88 5.01 -12.03
N ILE A 70 26.66 5.03 -12.60
CA ILE A 70 25.41 4.72 -11.87
C ILE A 70 25.42 3.27 -11.37
N LYS A 71 25.77 2.29 -12.22
CA LYS A 71 25.87 0.88 -11.83
C LYS A 71 26.89 0.66 -10.71
N ASN A 72 28.06 1.30 -10.79
CA ASN A 72 29.07 1.22 -9.75
C ASN A 72 28.64 1.89 -8.44
N MET A 73 27.87 2.98 -8.51
CA MET A 73 27.31 3.62 -7.33
C MET A 73 26.25 2.73 -6.66
N LEU A 74 25.35 2.12 -7.44
CA LEU A 74 24.39 1.15 -6.96
C LEU A 74 25.09 -0.03 -6.27
N LYS A 75 26.10 -0.60 -6.93
CA LYS A 75 26.89 -1.70 -6.35
C LYS A 75 27.46 -1.34 -4.98
N ARG A 76 28.08 -0.17 -4.84
CA ARG A 76 28.64 0.30 -3.55
C ARG A 76 27.59 0.49 -2.46
N LEU A 77 26.33 0.86 -2.84
CA LEU A 77 25.24 0.98 -1.89
C LEU A 77 24.76 -0.38 -1.37
N PHE A 78 24.75 -1.40 -2.25
CA PHE A 78 24.38 -2.76 -1.88
C PHE A 78 25.49 -3.43 -1.04
N ASP A 79 26.76 -3.29 -1.43
CA ASP A 79 27.92 -3.83 -0.70
C ASP A 79 28.00 -3.36 0.78
N LYS A 80 27.45 -2.16 1.09
CA LYS A 80 27.44 -1.60 2.45
C LYS A 80 26.37 -2.21 3.37
N ARG A 81 25.38 -2.91 2.87
CA ARG A 81 24.20 -3.34 3.62
C ARG A 81 23.92 -4.85 3.62
N ASP A 82 24.87 -5.68 3.19
CA ASP A 82 24.75 -7.16 3.16
C ASP A 82 23.40 -7.66 2.57
N TYR A 83 22.97 -7.05 1.46
CA TYR A 83 21.80 -7.54 0.75
C TYR A 83 22.12 -8.87 0.03
N GLU A 84 21.10 -9.72 -0.14
CA GLU A 84 21.24 -10.94 -0.94
C GLU A 84 21.75 -10.62 -2.35
N PRO A 85 22.79 -11.35 -2.84
CA PRO A 85 23.37 -11.11 -4.17
C PRO A 85 22.36 -11.18 -5.32
N ALA A 86 21.28 -11.95 -5.14
CA ALA A 86 20.19 -12.07 -6.10
C ALA A 86 19.45 -10.74 -6.29
N ILE A 87 19.17 -10.00 -5.22
CA ILE A 87 18.49 -8.70 -5.24
C ILE A 87 19.37 -7.66 -5.91
N GLU A 88 20.67 -7.62 -5.58
CA GLU A 88 21.64 -6.73 -6.20
C GLU A 88 21.68 -6.92 -7.71
N SER A 89 21.88 -8.18 -8.15
CA SER A 89 21.95 -8.54 -9.58
C SER A 89 20.67 -8.17 -10.33
N PHE A 90 19.52 -8.42 -9.73
CA PHE A 90 18.20 -8.11 -10.32
C PHE A 90 18.02 -6.60 -10.53
N ILE A 91 18.27 -5.79 -9.49
CA ILE A 91 18.11 -4.33 -9.57
C ILE A 91 19.12 -3.72 -10.54
N GLN A 92 20.38 -4.16 -10.51
CA GLN A 92 21.40 -3.70 -11.46
C GLN A 92 21.05 -4.04 -12.91
N SER A 93 20.42 -5.20 -13.14
CA SER A 93 19.97 -5.62 -14.48
C SER A 93 18.83 -4.75 -14.98
N ILE A 94 17.79 -4.54 -14.18
CA ILE A 94 16.63 -3.71 -14.56
C ILE A 94 17.07 -2.27 -14.85
N VAL A 95 17.79 -1.66 -13.92
CA VAL A 95 18.29 -0.28 -14.08
C VAL A 95 19.22 -0.19 -15.29
N GLY A 96 20.10 -1.19 -15.47
CA GLY A 96 21.01 -1.25 -16.61
C GLY A 96 20.25 -1.30 -17.95
N ILE A 97 19.28 -2.19 -18.08
CA ILE A 97 18.45 -2.32 -19.30
C ILE A 97 17.70 -1.02 -19.58
N ALA A 98 17.05 -0.43 -18.58
CA ALA A 98 16.31 0.81 -18.75
C ALA A 98 17.21 1.97 -19.23
N LEU A 99 18.38 2.15 -18.61
CA LEU A 99 19.33 3.19 -19.00
C LEU A 99 19.91 2.96 -20.39
N TRP A 100 20.19 1.70 -20.79
CA TRP A 100 20.65 1.39 -22.12
C TRP A 100 19.60 1.67 -23.20
N ILE A 101 18.33 1.35 -22.93
CA ILE A 101 17.21 1.64 -23.86
C ILE A 101 17.12 3.15 -24.07
N ILE A 102 17.15 3.97 -22.98
CA ILE A 102 17.10 5.43 -23.06
C ILE A 102 18.29 5.97 -23.86
N LEU A 103 19.49 5.47 -23.64
CA LEU A 103 20.69 5.89 -24.33
C LEU A 103 20.61 5.57 -25.83
N ILE A 104 20.16 4.38 -26.21
CA ILE A 104 20.00 3.97 -27.62
C ILE A 104 19.02 4.90 -28.34
N ILE A 105 17.88 5.19 -27.72
CA ILE A 105 16.88 6.11 -28.30
C ILE A 105 17.44 7.52 -28.45
N ALA A 106 18.18 8.02 -27.45
CA ALA A 106 18.82 9.33 -27.56
C ALA A 106 19.84 9.41 -28.70
N VAL A 107 20.65 8.35 -28.89
CA VAL A 107 21.62 8.25 -29.98
C VAL A 107 20.91 8.21 -31.35
N ILE A 108 19.87 7.38 -31.49
CA ILE A 108 19.07 7.26 -32.73
C ILE A 108 18.40 8.59 -33.07
N GLY A 109 17.83 9.29 -32.09
CA GLY A 109 17.20 10.59 -32.27
C GLY A 109 18.19 11.68 -32.74
N THR A 110 19.44 11.64 -32.23
CA THR A 110 20.49 12.56 -32.64
C THR A 110 20.89 12.37 -34.11
N LEU A 111 20.80 11.15 -34.63
CA LEU A 111 21.03 10.87 -36.05
C LEU A 111 19.90 11.38 -36.95
N GLY A 112 18.78 11.85 -36.39
CA GLY A 112 17.63 12.37 -37.11
C GLY A 112 16.59 11.31 -37.45
N ILE A 113 16.65 10.13 -36.86
CA ILE A 113 15.63 9.10 -37.01
C ILE A 113 14.48 9.43 -36.07
N GLU A 114 13.26 9.35 -36.56
CA GLU A 114 12.07 9.62 -35.76
C GLU A 114 11.92 8.60 -34.63
N THR A 115 11.89 9.08 -33.38
CA THR A 115 11.85 8.26 -32.17
C THR A 115 10.47 8.17 -31.54
N THR A 116 9.45 8.80 -32.11
CA THR A 116 8.08 8.86 -31.59
C THR A 116 7.47 7.47 -31.37
N SER A 117 7.67 6.56 -32.33
CA SER A 117 7.18 5.17 -32.22
C SER A 117 7.85 4.42 -31.07
N PHE A 118 9.15 4.62 -30.86
CA PHE A 118 9.87 4.01 -29.73
C PHE A 118 9.40 4.61 -28.38
N ALA A 119 9.16 5.93 -28.34
CA ALA A 119 8.60 6.57 -27.15
C ALA A 119 7.21 6.04 -26.83
N ALA A 120 6.34 5.86 -27.83
CA ALA A 120 5.02 5.26 -27.65
C ALA A 120 5.10 3.81 -27.11
N LEU A 121 6.02 2.99 -27.65
CA LEU A 121 6.25 1.62 -27.20
C LEU A 121 6.73 1.58 -25.74
N LEU A 122 7.67 2.47 -25.39
CA LEU A 122 8.16 2.59 -24.00
C LEU A 122 7.07 3.07 -23.05
N ALA A 123 6.22 4.00 -23.48
CA ALA A 123 5.10 4.47 -22.66
C ALA A 123 4.11 3.33 -22.39
N GLY A 124 3.75 2.55 -23.43
CA GLY A 124 2.89 1.36 -23.28
C GLY A 124 3.51 0.28 -22.38
N GLY A 125 4.78 -0.05 -22.59
CA GLY A 125 5.52 -0.99 -21.74
C GLY A 125 5.68 -0.50 -20.31
N GLY A 126 5.97 0.79 -20.12
CA GLY A 126 6.06 1.42 -18.80
C GLY A 126 4.72 1.41 -18.05
N MET A 127 3.62 1.66 -18.75
CA MET A 127 2.27 1.54 -18.19
C MET A 127 1.98 0.10 -17.74
N ALA A 128 2.29 -0.90 -18.57
CA ALA A 128 2.09 -2.30 -18.21
C ALA A 128 2.90 -2.71 -16.95
N ILE A 129 4.18 -2.30 -16.87
CA ILE A 129 5.02 -2.53 -15.69
C ILE A 129 4.45 -1.79 -14.48
N GLY A 130 4.04 -0.53 -14.63
CA GLY A 130 3.44 0.27 -13.55
C GLY A 130 2.18 -0.39 -12.97
N LEU A 131 1.30 -0.91 -13.83
CA LEU A 131 0.11 -1.65 -13.40
C LEU A 131 0.47 -2.96 -12.68
N ALA A 132 1.47 -3.69 -13.17
CA ALA A 132 1.94 -4.92 -12.52
C ALA A 132 2.56 -4.67 -11.13
N LEU A 133 3.22 -3.52 -10.92
CA LEU A 133 3.86 -3.15 -9.66
C LEU A 133 2.95 -2.35 -8.71
N ASN A 134 1.72 -2.04 -9.12
CA ASN A 134 0.80 -1.17 -8.35
C ASN A 134 0.64 -1.61 -6.89
N GLY A 135 0.44 -2.91 -6.64
CA GLY A 135 0.32 -3.44 -5.28
C GLY A 135 1.58 -3.24 -4.43
N THR A 136 2.76 -3.39 -5.02
CA THR A 136 4.03 -3.16 -4.32
C THR A 136 4.22 -1.70 -3.96
N VAL A 137 3.93 -0.79 -4.90
CA VAL A 137 3.99 0.66 -4.68
C VAL A 137 2.97 1.09 -3.61
N GLN A 138 1.77 0.53 -3.63
CA GLN A 138 0.73 0.79 -2.62
C GLN A 138 1.19 0.36 -1.22
N ASN A 139 1.82 -0.81 -1.09
CA ASN A 139 2.35 -1.28 0.19
C ASN A 139 3.49 -0.40 0.69
N PHE A 140 4.39 0.03 -0.20
CA PHE A 140 5.46 0.95 0.14
C PHE A 140 4.93 2.31 0.60
N ALA A 141 4.00 2.91 -0.14
CA ALA A 141 3.35 4.16 0.23
C ALA A 141 2.59 4.02 1.57
N GLY A 142 1.84 2.91 1.76
CA GLY A 142 1.16 2.59 3.01
C GLY A 142 2.12 2.49 4.19
N GLY A 143 3.29 1.85 4.00
CA GLY A 143 4.32 1.78 5.03
C GLY A 143 4.87 3.14 5.43
N ILE A 144 5.16 4.01 4.47
CA ILE A 144 5.57 5.40 4.73
C ILE A 144 4.49 6.15 5.52
N MET A 145 3.22 6.03 5.10
CA MET A 145 2.08 6.67 5.79
C MET A 145 1.98 6.21 7.24
N ILE A 146 2.08 4.89 7.50
CA ILE A 146 2.05 4.34 8.85
C ILE A 146 3.21 4.89 9.71
N LEU A 147 4.42 4.94 9.15
CA LEU A 147 5.61 5.42 9.87
C LEU A 147 5.57 6.92 10.19
N ILE A 148 4.98 7.75 9.30
CA ILE A 148 4.87 9.19 9.48
C ILE A 148 3.72 9.53 10.44
N PHE A 149 2.51 9.05 10.16
CA PHE A 149 1.30 9.42 10.93
C PHE A 149 1.11 8.59 12.20
N ARG A 150 1.73 7.41 12.27
CA ARG A 150 1.73 6.52 13.45
C ARG A 150 0.34 6.27 14.03
N PRO A 151 -0.63 5.77 13.25
CA PRO A 151 -1.93 5.39 13.79
C PRO A 151 -1.82 4.29 14.84
N PHE A 152 -0.74 3.55 14.83
CA PHE A 152 -0.31 2.58 15.85
C PHE A 152 1.21 2.50 15.90
N LYS A 153 1.73 1.90 16.97
CA LYS A 153 3.16 1.68 17.22
C LYS A 153 3.44 0.20 17.48
N SER A 154 4.71 -0.20 17.40
CA SER A 154 5.14 -1.50 17.94
C SER A 154 4.81 -1.56 19.44
N GLY A 155 4.19 -2.66 19.87
CA GLY A 155 3.64 -2.87 21.21
C GLY A 155 2.14 -2.59 21.33
N ASP A 156 1.50 -1.87 20.40
CA ASP A 156 0.06 -1.63 20.44
C ASP A 156 -0.72 -2.91 20.06
N PHE A 157 -1.81 -3.17 20.77
CA PHE A 157 -2.78 -4.19 20.40
C PHE A 157 -3.82 -3.57 19.46
N ILE A 158 -3.88 -4.08 18.25
CA ILE A 158 -4.77 -3.58 17.20
C ILE A 158 -5.65 -4.71 16.63
N GLU A 159 -6.80 -4.31 16.09
CA GLU A 159 -7.65 -5.17 15.30
C GLU A 159 -7.87 -4.54 13.93
N THR A 160 -7.63 -5.31 12.89
CA THR A 160 -7.72 -4.86 11.50
C THR A 160 -7.84 -6.06 10.57
N GLN A 161 -8.53 -5.92 9.43
CA GLN A 161 -8.70 -6.97 8.42
C GLN A 161 -9.21 -8.31 9.01
N GLY A 162 -9.99 -8.28 10.10
CA GLY A 162 -10.49 -9.47 10.78
C GLY A 162 -9.47 -10.20 11.68
N PHE A 163 -8.29 -9.60 11.88
CA PHE A 163 -7.26 -10.12 12.78
C PHE A 163 -7.02 -9.16 13.93
N ALA A 164 -6.80 -9.72 15.13
CA ALA A 164 -6.43 -8.97 16.32
C ALA A 164 -5.09 -9.48 16.88
N GLY A 165 -4.21 -8.56 17.27
CA GLY A 165 -2.91 -8.91 17.82
C GLY A 165 -2.05 -7.73 18.18
N THR A 166 -0.93 -8.00 18.84
CA THR A 166 0.07 -6.99 19.18
C THR A 166 1.02 -6.75 18.02
N VAL A 167 1.20 -5.50 17.64
CA VAL A 167 2.16 -5.08 16.60
C VAL A 167 3.57 -5.36 17.09
N THR A 168 4.33 -6.18 16.37
CA THR A 168 5.75 -6.45 16.69
C THR A 168 6.69 -5.63 15.85
N GLU A 169 6.41 -5.54 14.56
CA GLU A 169 7.29 -4.87 13.61
C GLU A 169 6.48 -4.21 12.48
N VAL A 170 6.88 -3.00 12.12
CA VAL A 170 6.40 -2.31 10.92
C VAL A 170 7.57 -2.22 9.94
N THR A 171 7.51 -3.01 8.87
CA THR A 171 8.48 -2.95 7.77
C THR A 171 8.02 -1.95 6.70
N ILE A 172 8.81 -1.76 5.65
CA ILE A 172 8.46 -0.86 4.55
C ILE A 172 7.19 -1.32 3.81
N THR A 173 6.96 -2.62 3.67
CA THR A 173 5.87 -3.18 2.84
C THR A 173 4.80 -3.91 3.63
N SER A 174 5.08 -4.29 4.88
CA SER A 174 4.19 -5.09 5.70
C SER A 174 4.33 -4.77 7.19
N THR A 175 3.28 -5.05 7.94
CA THR A 175 3.26 -5.00 9.41
C THR A 175 3.02 -6.40 9.96
N LYS A 176 3.77 -6.79 11.00
CA LYS A 176 3.63 -8.08 11.68
C LYS A 176 2.87 -7.90 12.99
N LEU A 177 1.86 -8.75 13.21
CA LEU A 177 1.12 -8.87 14.45
C LEU A 177 1.39 -10.24 15.07
N ILE A 178 1.43 -10.30 16.40
CA ILE A 178 1.35 -11.55 17.16
C ILE A 178 -0.02 -11.60 17.83
N THR A 179 -0.77 -12.65 17.54
CA THR A 179 -2.07 -12.91 18.17
C THR A 179 -1.90 -13.40 19.59
N THR A 180 -2.98 -13.38 20.39
CA THR A 180 -2.97 -13.88 21.79
C THR A 180 -2.66 -15.38 21.91
N ASP A 181 -2.90 -16.15 20.83
CA ASP A 181 -2.54 -17.58 20.71
C ASP A 181 -1.17 -17.79 20.02
N ASN A 182 -0.33 -16.74 19.99
CA ASN A 182 1.06 -16.77 19.53
C ASN A 182 1.25 -17.08 18.03
N ARG A 183 0.30 -16.72 17.17
CA ARG A 183 0.45 -16.77 15.71
C ARG A 183 0.99 -15.46 15.17
N VAL A 184 1.86 -15.55 14.17
CA VAL A 184 2.37 -14.39 13.44
C VAL A 184 1.45 -14.12 12.26
N ILE A 185 0.87 -12.93 12.20
CA ILE A 185 0.08 -12.43 11.06
C ILE A 185 0.88 -11.36 10.36
N VAL A 186 1.08 -11.50 9.06
CA VAL A 186 1.77 -10.50 8.22
C VAL A 186 0.74 -9.84 7.32
N ILE A 187 0.55 -8.54 7.51
CA ILE A 187 -0.45 -7.76 6.78
C ILE A 187 0.26 -6.75 5.88
N PRO A 188 -0.05 -6.71 4.56
CA PRO A 188 0.50 -5.70 3.66
C PRO A 188 0.10 -4.29 4.10
N ASN A 189 1.05 -3.35 4.12
CA ASN A 189 0.82 -1.99 4.61
C ASN A 189 -0.23 -1.20 3.80
N GLY A 190 -0.37 -1.50 2.51
CA GLY A 190 -1.40 -0.88 1.68
C GLY A 190 -2.82 -1.21 2.15
N ALA A 191 -3.05 -2.43 2.63
CA ALA A 191 -4.32 -2.84 3.21
C ALA A 191 -4.58 -2.16 4.56
N LEU A 192 -3.55 -1.96 5.36
CA LEU A 192 -3.64 -1.26 6.66
C LEU A 192 -3.90 0.23 6.48
N SER A 193 -3.12 0.91 5.62
CA SER A 193 -3.23 2.35 5.43
C SER A 193 -4.56 2.80 4.83
N ASN A 194 -5.22 1.92 4.05
CA ASN A 194 -6.51 2.20 3.42
C ASN A 194 -7.70 1.55 4.16
N GLY A 195 -7.42 0.73 5.18
CA GLY A 195 -8.43 0.02 5.95
C GLY A 195 -8.78 0.68 7.28
N THR A 196 -9.78 0.11 7.96
CA THR A 196 -10.10 0.50 9.33
C THR A 196 -9.17 -0.21 10.31
N ILE A 197 -8.62 0.55 11.25
CA ILE A 197 -7.76 0.05 12.32
C ILE A 197 -8.42 0.40 13.65
N ASN A 198 -8.70 -0.61 14.46
CA ASN A 198 -9.15 -0.45 15.82
C ASN A 198 -7.94 -0.59 16.75
N ASN A 199 -7.45 0.52 17.29
CA ASN A 199 -6.29 0.53 18.20
C ASN A 199 -6.75 0.60 19.65
N TYR A 200 -6.63 -0.51 20.35
CA TYR A 200 -7.03 -0.67 21.75
C TYR A 200 -6.02 -0.10 22.76
N SER A 201 -4.80 0.15 22.33
CA SER A 201 -3.69 0.64 23.17
C SER A 201 -3.43 2.14 23.02
N HIS A 202 -4.04 2.79 22.01
CA HIS A 202 -3.77 4.21 21.73
C HIS A 202 -4.22 5.12 22.87
N MET A 203 -5.39 4.84 23.45
CA MET A 203 -5.91 5.58 24.58
C MET A 203 -5.54 4.90 25.90
N PRO A 204 -5.14 5.65 26.92
CA PRO A 204 -4.73 5.10 28.21
C PRO A 204 -5.88 4.43 28.98
N THR A 205 -7.11 4.84 28.70
CA THR A 205 -8.33 4.34 29.36
C THR A 205 -9.31 3.76 28.38
N ARG A 206 -10.04 2.73 28.82
CA ARG A 206 -11.09 2.08 28.03
C ARG A 206 -12.37 1.96 28.85
N ARG A 207 -13.52 2.03 28.19
CA ARG A 207 -14.79 1.72 28.81
C ARG A 207 -15.03 0.22 28.76
N LEU A 208 -15.29 -0.36 29.91
CA LEU A 208 -15.74 -1.73 30.07
C LEU A 208 -17.26 -1.73 30.21
N ASP A 209 -17.93 -2.42 29.32
CA ASP A 209 -19.39 -2.60 29.34
C ASP A 209 -19.68 -4.06 29.74
N LEU A 210 -20.26 -4.27 30.92
CA LEU A 210 -20.73 -5.56 31.41
C LEU A 210 -22.24 -5.60 31.34
N THR A 211 -22.80 -6.77 31.07
CA THR A 211 -24.25 -7.01 31.13
C THR A 211 -24.54 -8.17 32.07
N VAL A 212 -25.59 -7.99 32.85
CA VAL A 212 -26.04 -9.00 33.81
C VAL A 212 -27.54 -9.19 33.66
N ASP A 213 -27.96 -10.44 33.45
CA ASP A 213 -29.37 -10.81 33.38
C ASP A 213 -29.81 -11.35 34.74
N VAL A 214 -30.96 -10.90 35.25
CA VAL A 214 -31.57 -11.36 36.46
C VAL A 214 -33.05 -11.77 36.24
N GLU A 215 -33.64 -12.51 37.17
CA GLU A 215 -35.00 -12.98 37.08
C GLU A 215 -36.02 -11.85 37.20
N TYR A 216 -37.15 -11.98 36.50
CA TYR A 216 -38.31 -11.10 36.67
C TYR A 216 -38.83 -11.14 38.10
N GLY A 217 -39.29 -9.98 38.61
CA GLY A 217 -39.73 -9.80 39.99
C GLY A 217 -38.62 -9.31 40.92
N THR A 218 -37.37 -9.26 40.45
CA THR A 218 -36.26 -8.67 41.18
C THR A 218 -36.40 -7.14 41.22
N SER A 219 -36.14 -6.50 42.36
CA SER A 219 -36.13 -5.05 42.50
C SER A 219 -34.99 -4.44 41.70
N ALA A 220 -35.32 -3.58 40.73
CA ALA A 220 -34.33 -2.89 39.92
C ALA A 220 -33.43 -1.95 40.76
N GLU A 221 -34.02 -1.23 41.72
CA GLU A 221 -33.31 -0.32 42.61
C GLU A 221 -32.28 -1.07 43.46
N LYS A 222 -32.72 -2.14 44.16
CA LYS A 222 -31.84 -2.97 44.98
C LYS A 222 -30.68 -3.59 44.15
N THR A 223 -30.98 -4.01 42.93
CA THR A 223 -29.95 -4.59 42.04
C THR A 223 -28.94 -3.54 41.62
N CYS A 224 -29.39 -2.34 41.24
CA CYS A 224 -28.48 -1.24 40.89
C CYS A 224 -27.60 -0.83 42.06
N GLU A 225 -28.13 -0.73 43.28
CA GLU A 225 -27.37 -0.37 44.48
C GLU A 225 -26.29 -1.41 44.80
N LEU A 226 -26.64 -2.68 44.72
CA LEU A 226 -25.68 -3.78 44.95
C LEU A 226 -24.57 -3.75 43.92
N LEU A 227 -24.90 -3.68 42.63
CA LEU A 227 -23.91 -3.60 41.54
C LEU A 227 -23.01 -2.39 41.67
N HIS A 228 -23.59 -1.22 42.05
CA HIS A 228 -22.83 -0.02 42.32
C HIS A 228 -21.83 -0.20 43.48
N THR A 229 -22.26 -0.89 44.53
CA THR A 229 -21.41 -1.17 45.71
C THR A 229 -20.25 -2.08 45.33
N LEU A 230 -20.48 -3.14 44.57
CA LEU A 230 -19.45 -4.07 44.11
C LEU A 230 -18.40 -3.34 43.25
N ILE A 231 -18.84 -2.42 42.38
CA ILE A 231 -17.94 -1.65 41.50
C ILE A 231 -17.08 -0.70 42.30
N LYS A 232 -17.65 0.06 43.25
CA LYS A 232 -16.92 1.06 44.02
C LYS A 232 -15.81 0.49 44.90
N GLN A 233 -15.81 -0.81 45.18
CA GLN A 233 -14.78 -1.48 45.95
C GLN A 233 -13.48 -1.76 45.16
N ASP A 234 -13.47 -1.58 43.86
CA ASP A 234 -12.30 -1.86 43.01
C ASP A 234 -11.59 -0.55 42.64
N GLU A 235 -10.37 -0.37 43.15
CA GLU A 235 -9.56 0.84 42.93
C GLU A 235 -9.12 1.02 41.49
N ARG A 236 -9.20 -0.04 40.65
CA ARG A 236 -8.88 0.02 39.20
C ARG A 236 -9.97 0.71 38.40
N ILE A 237 -11.16 0.87 38.98
CA ILE A 237 -12.28 1.54 38.33
C ILE A 237 -12.09 3.06 38.48
N LEU A 238 -12.03 3.71 37.35
CA LEU A 238 -11.80 5.15 37.25
C LEU A 238 -13.12 5.92 37.35
N THR A 239 -13.04 7.07 38.04
CA THR A 239 -14.10 8.06 38.11
C THR A 239 -13.62 9.36 37.49
N THR A 240 -14.50 10.33 37.31
CA THR A 240 -14.12 11.67 36.83
C THR A 240 -13.07 12.34 37.73
N ALA A 241 -13.02 11.98 39.01
CA ALA A 241 -12.07 12.52 39.96
C ALA A 241 -10.65 11.92 39.83
N ASN A 242 -10.51 10.68 39.32
CA ASN A 242 -9.21 9.97 39.24
C ASN A 242 -8.77 9.58 37.82
N GLY A 243 -9.30 10.27 36.77
CA GLY A 243 -8.85 10.14 35.41
C GLY A 243 -9.74 9.30 34.50
N GLY A 244 -10.93 8.93 34.94
CA GLY A 244 -11.96 8.34 34.08
C GLY A 244 -12.70 9.41 33.27
N ASN A 245 -13.21 9.04 32.11
CA ASN A 245 -13.98 9.95 31.26
C ASN A 245 -15.43 10.16 31.76
N ALA A 246 -15.92 9.26 32.62
CA ALA A 246 -17.21 9.35 33.31
C ALA A 246 -17.19 8.50 34.56
N ASP A 247 -18.12 8.80 35.48
CA ASP A 247 -18.32 7.97 36.68
C ASP A 247 -18.98 6.62 36.34
N PRO A 248 -18.84 5.61 37.18
CA PRO A 248 -19.48 4.31 37.01
C PRO A 248 -21.00 4.46 36.84
N PHE A 249 -21.53 3.80 35.84
CA PHE A 249 -22.95 3.83 35.50
C PHE A 249 -23.55 2.42 35.56
N VAL A 250 -24.67 2.28 36.28
CA VAL A 250 -25.45 1.04 36.38
C VAL A 250 -26.91 1.37 36.14
N ALA A 251 -27.56 0.66 35.23
CA ALA A 251 -28.97 0.83 34.96
C ALA A 251 -29.61 -0.45 34.40
N LEU A 252 -30.93 -0.58 34.55
CA LEU A 252 -31.73 -1.52 33.80
C LEU A 252 -31.71 -1.11 32.31
N SER A 253 -31.29 -2.01 31.43
CA SER A 253 -31.09 -1.71 30.00
C SER A 253 -32.17 -2.29 29.09
N THR A 254 -32.62 -3.51 29.39
CA THR A 254 -33.53 -4.23 28.48
C THR A 254 -34.41 -5.22 29.26
N LEU A 255 -35.65 -5.33 28.80
CA LEU A 255 -36.58 -6.39 29.24
C LEU A 255 -36.57 -7.47 28.15
N LYS A 256 -36.08 -8.66 28.50
CA LYS A 256 -35.99 -9.84 27.61
C LYS A 256 -37.14 -10.82 27.90
N ASP A 257 -37.28 -11.87 27.09
CA ASP A 257 -38.39 -12.81 27.17
C ASP A 257 -38.49 -13.49 28.54
N SER A 258 -37.36 -13.82 29.21
CA SER A 258 -37.32 -14.52 30.51
C SER A 258 -36.44 -13.84 31.55
N SER A 259 -35.93 -12.63 31.26
CA SER A 259 -35.00 -11.89 32.13
C SER A 259 -35.11 -10.39 31.98
N ILE A 260 -34.62 -9.68 33.00
CA ILE A 260 -34.32 -8.26 32.93
C ILE A 260 -32.80 -8.07 32.90
N GLN A 261 -32.32 -7.25 31.98
CA GLN A 261 -30.90 -7.04 31.80
C GLN A 261 -30.45 -5.71 32.39
N PHE A 262 -29.40 -5.76 33.18
CA PHE A 262 -28.68 -4.59 33.68
C PHE A 262 -27.42 -4.37 32.87
N VAL A 263 -27.07 -3.11 32.62
CA VAL A 263 -25.79 -2.69 32.05
C VAL A 263 -24.96 -2.00 33.11
N ILE A 264 -23.67 -2.33 33.12
CA ILE A 264 -22.66 -1.73 33.95
C ILE A 264 -21.63 -1.12 33.01
N ARG A 265 -21.36 0.18 33.13
CA ARG A 265 -20.36 0.85 32.34
C ARG A 265 -19.35 1.52 33.26
N VAL A 266 -18.09 1.09 33.15
CA VAL A 266 -17.00 1.62 33.96
C VAL A 266 -15.80 1.96 33.10
N TRP A 267 -15.00 2.94 33.51
CA TRP A 267 -13.75 3.28 32.87
C TRP A 267 -12.62 2.64 33.66
N VAL A 268 -11.66 2.05 32.93
CA VAL A 268 -10.48 1.38 33.48
C VAL A 268 -9.26 1.72 32.64
N LYS A 269 -8.07 1.53 33.17
CA LYS A 269 -6.87 1.59 32.34
C LYS A 269 -6.91 0.45 31.31
N ALA A 270 -6.33 0.71 30.12
CA ALA A 270 -6.32 -0.27 29.03
C ALA A 270 -5.68 -1.62 29.45
N GLU A 271 -4.65 -1.56 30.30
CA GLU A 271 -3.95 -2.75 30.85
C GLU A 271 -4.81 -3.58 31.81
N ASP A 272 -5.70 -2.93 32.56
CA ASP A 272 -6.55 -3.60 33.56
C ASP A 272 -7.86 -4.14 32.98
N TYR A 273 -8.16 -3.86 31.71
CA TYR A 273 -9.45 -4.14 31.07
C TYR A 273 -9.94 -5.58 31.27
N TRP A 274 -9.11 -6.54 30.92
CA TRP A 274 -9.48 -7.95 31.02
C TRP A 274 -9.48 -8.47 32.47
N GLY A 275 -8.54 -7.99 33.30
CA GLY A 275 -8.50 -8.32 34.72
C GLY A 275 -9.78 -7.89 35.43
N VAL A 276 -10.15 -6.61 35.28
CA VAL A 276 -11.40 -6.08 35.86
C VAL A 276 -12.62 -6.79 35.32
N ASN A 277 -12.66 -7.09 34.00
CA ASN A 277 -13.77 -7.80 33.39
C ASN A 277 -14.02 -9.17 34.05
N PHE A 278 -13.00 -9.99 34.17
CA PHE A 278 -13.15 -11.33 34.72
C PHE A 278 -13.43 -11.32 36.23
N ASP A 279 -12.74 -10.46 36.99
CA ASP A 279 -12.94 -10.35 38.44
C ASP A 279 -14.33 -9.85 38.78
N HIS A 280 -14.89 -8.87 38.04
CA HIS A 280 -16.25 -8.42 38.29
C HIS A 280 -17.32 -9.42 37.88
N LEU A 281 -17.13 -10.16 36.77
CA LEU A 281 -18.04 -11.23 36.40
C LEU A 281 -18.10 -12.31 37.50
N ALA A 282 -16.96 -12.71 38.07
CA ALA A 282 -16.88 -13.64 39.15
C ALA A 282 -17.57 -13.10 40.43
N LYS A 283 -17.26 -11.86 40.84
CA LYS A 283 -17.89 -11.20 41.99
C LYS A 283 -19.41 -11.10 41.85
N ILE A 284 -19.89 -10.69 40.66
CA ILE A 284 -21.31 -10.56 40.38
C ILE A 284 -21.99 -11.94 40.50
N TYR A 285 -21.36 -12.99 39.94
CA TYR A 285 -21.88 -14.36 40.03
C TYR A 285 -22.02 -14.82 41.48
N ASP A 286 -21.06 -14.52 42.35
CA ASP A 286 -21.05 -14.95 43.74
C ASP A 286 -21.99 -14.12 44.64
N GLU A 287 -22.05 -12.77 44.41
CA GLU A 287 -22.71 -11.86 45.32
C GLU A 287 -24.21 -11.66 45.05
N LEU A 288 -24.66 -11.76 43.81
CA LEU A 288 -26.08 -11.59 43.47
C LEU A 288 -26.98 -12.61 44.18
N PRO A 289 -26.69 -13.92 44.13
CA PRO A 289 -27.52 -14.92 44.83
C PRO A 289 -27.52 -14.79 46.37
N LYS A 290 -26.37 -14.38 46.96
CA LYS A 290 -26.28 -14.13 48.42
C LYS A 290 -27.20 -12.99 48.87
N ASN A 291 -27.47 -12.05 47.98
CA ASN A 291 -28.36 -10.91 48.24
C ASN A 291 -29.82 -11.13 47.77
N GLY A 292 -30.17 -12.38 47.44
CA GLY A 292 -31.49 -12.80 47.03
C GLY A 292 -31.87 -12.39 45.59
N ILE A 293 -30.88 -12.07 44.75
CA ILE A 293 -31.05 -11.79 43.34
C ILE A 293 -30.66 -13.04 42.55
N GLN A 294 -31.63 -13.66 41.89
CA GLN A 294 -31.44 -14.92 41.18
C GLN A 294 -31.12 -14.68 39.70
N PHE A 295 -30.30 -15.54 39.13
CA PHE A 295 -30.08 -15.60 37.68
C PHE A 295 -31.30 -16.24 37.00
N PRO A 296 -31.67 -15.80 35.80
CA PRO A 296 -32.88 -16.27 35.15
C PRO A 296 -32.69 -17.66 34.56
N TYR A 297 -33.78 -18.45 34.64
CA TYR A 297 -33.95 -19.65 33.83
C TYR A 297 -34.91 -19.34 32.65
N PRO A 298 -34.82 -20.04 31.53
CA PRO A 298 -35.84 -19.99 30.49
C PRO A 298 -37.21 -20.35 31.06
N LYS A 299 -38.20 -19.44 30.94
CA LYS A 299 -39.58 -19.66 31.39
C LYS A 299 -40.46 -19.98 30.19
N LEU A 300 -41.30 -21.00 30.29
CA LEU A 300 -42.27 -21.38 29.30
C LEU A 300 -43.64 -21.45 29.96
N ASP A 301 -44.61 -20.73 29.41
CA ASP A 301 -46.01 -20.91 29.79
C ASP A 301 -46.62 -22.06 29.01
N VAL A 302 -46.95 -23.16 29.65
CA VAL A 302 -47.53 -24.32 29.02
C VAL A 302 -49.06 -24.38 29.29
N ASN A 303 -49.82 -24.17 28.23
CA ASN A 303 -51.28 -24.31 28.30
C ASN A 303 -51.68 -25.75 27.93
N ILE A 304 -52.07 -26.57 28.91
CA ILE A 304 -52.52 -27.93 28.69
C ILE A 304 -54.00 -27.87 28.33
N ILE A 305 -54.32 -28.08 27.06
CA ILE A 305 -55.70 -28.24 26.61
C ILE A 305 -56.10 -29.68 26.87
N LYS A 306 -57.10 -29.87 27.73
CA LYS A 306 -57.71 -31.19 28.02
C LYS A 306 -58.75 -31.54 26.98
#